data_2f1ae743f4499f62854c20b0e5de8fb0
#
_entry.id   2f1ae743f4499f62854c20b0e5de8fb0
#
_cell.length_a   1.000
_cell.length_b   1.000
_cell.length_c   1.000
_cell.angle_alpha   90.00
_cell.angle_beta   90.00
_cell.angle_gamma   90.00
#
_symmetry.space_group_name_H-M   'P 1'
#
loop_
_entity.id
_entity.type
_entity.pdbx_description
1 polymer ?
#
loop_
_entity_poly.entity_id
_entity_poly.type
_entity_poly.pdbx_seq_one_letter_code
_entity_poly.pdbx_strand_id
1 'polypeptide(L)'
;MTVLPAPVIRPVTAATTSITGHSVLGARIVARRLGDSGDGPRVLVIGAIHGNESAGIAIVRRLEHDGASRHVQLWVVDDLNPDGVRANTRGNAHGVDLNRNFPWRWRPRTAPGTTYYAGTGPLSEPESRFARLVILKLRPDITIWFHQSETAVDSSSGSKPIEARFARRVALPLRRLIRYPGSATTWQAHRFRKATAFVVELPPGLLKARATRAYARAVLALARSEAPSGPRL
;
A
#
# COMPACT_ATOMS: atom_id res chain seq x y z
N MET A 1 30.22 41.13 -30.54
CA MET A 1 28.94 40.45 -30.31
C MET A 1 29.08 39.54 -29.09
N THR A 2 28.55 39.97 -27.96
CA THR A 2 28.65 39.22 -26.69
C THR A 2 27.45 38.26 -26.61
N VAL A 3 27.72 36.95 -26.68
CA VAL A 3 26.70 35.94 -26.57
C VAL A 3 26.32 35.77 -25.08
N LEU A 4 25.10 36.13 -24.72
CA LEU A 4 24.57 35.88 -23.38
C LEU A 4 24.37 34.38 -23.14
N PRO A 5 24.77 33.84 -21.97
CA PRO A 5 24.54 32.45 -21.65
C PRO A 5 23.03 32.15 -21.52
N ALA A 6 22.58 31.01 -22.04
CA ALA A 6 21.21 30.56 -21.94
C ALA A 6 20.80 30.35 -20.47
N PRO A 7 19.53 30.64 -20.11
CA PRO A 7 19.07 30.48 -18.75
C PRO A 7 19.09 28.97 -18.36
N VAL A 8 19.80 28.65 -17.27
CA VAL A 8 19.78 27.33 -16.65
C VAL A 8 18.41 27.13 -16.00
N ILE A 9 17.53 26.40 -16.67
CA ILE A 9 16.25 25.96 -16.08
C ILE A 9 16.57 24.94 -14.98
N ARG A 10 16.62 25.39 -13.73
CA ARG A 10 16.64 24.48 -12.59
C ARG A 10 15.31 23.73 -12.55
N PRO A 11 15.31 22.38 -12.42
CA PRO A 11 14.06 21.67 -12.22
C PRO A 11 13.43 22.17 -10.92
N VAL A 12 12.21 22.69 -11.01
CA VAL A 12 11.38 22.99 -9.84
C VAL A 12 11.05 21.63 -9.22
N THR A 13 11.75 21.26 -8.16
CA THR A 13 11.36 20.12 -7.33
C THR A 13 10.03 20.47 -6.69
N ALA A 14 8.95 19.95 -7.26
CA ALA A 14 7.62 20.05 -6.66
C ALA A 14 7.72 19.51 -5.22
N ALA A 15 7.31 20.32 -4.25
CA ALA A 15 7.34 19.93 -2.84
C ALA A 15 6.57 18.60 -2.69
N THR A 16 7.30 17.54 -2.33
CA THR A 16 6.71 16.20 -2.19
C THR A 16 5.74 16.23 -1.01
N THR A 17 4.44 16.20 -1.30
CA THR A 17 3.43 16.13 -0.24
C THR A 17 3.55 14.79 0.47
N SER A 18 3.69 14.82 1.79
CA SER A 18 3.82 13.60 2.61
C SER A 18 2.97 13.68 3.87
N ILE A 19 2.61 12.50 4.38
CA ILE A 19 2.01 12.31 5.71
C ILE A 19 2.98 11.43 6.49
N THR A 20 3.33 11.83 7.70
CA THR A 20 4.33 11.13 8.52
C THR A 20 3.68 10.57 9.79
N GLY A 21 4.10 9.38 10.19
CA GLY A 21 3.82 8.73 11.46
C GLY A 21 5.07 8.02 11.98
N HIS A 22 4.93 7.27 13.06
CA HIS A 22 6.01 6.52 13.69
C HIS A 22 5.53 5.14 14.09
N SER A 23 6.44 4.18 14.10
CA SER A 23 6.25 2.85 14.64
C SER A 23 6.31 2.83 16.17
N VAL A 24 6.11 1.67 16.77
CA VAL A 24 6.24 1.47 18.24
C VAL A 24 7.60 1.93 18.76
N LEU A 25 8.70 1.60 18.05
CA LEU A 25 10.05 1.98 18.45
C LEU A 25 10.49 3.34 17.89
N GLY A 26 9.55 4.15 17.39
CA GLY A 26 9.82 5.50 16.91
C GLY A 26 10.40 5.60 15.50
N ALA A 27 10.50 4.50 14.76
CA ALA A 27 10.94 4.55 13.36
C ALA A 27 9.91 5.30 12.51
N ARG A 28 10.39 6.16 11.61
CA ARG A 28 9.55 7.00 10.78
C ARG A 28 8.82 6.20 9.70
N ILE A 29 7.51 6.38 9.59
CA ILE A 29 6.67 5.85 8.53
C ILE A 29 6.17 7.01 7.68
N VAL A 30 6.26 6.91 6.36
CA VAL A 30 5.90 8.02 5.47
C VAL A 30 5.00 7.55 4.34
N ALA A 31 3.85 8.20 4.20
CA ALA A 31 3.07 8.13 2.97
C ALA A 31 3.48 9.30 2.06
N ARG A 32 4.01 9.00 0.87
CA ARG A 32 4.49 9.98 -0.11
C ARG A 32 3.58 10.02 -1.31
N ARG A 33 3.31 11.22 -1.81
CA ARG A 33 2.62 11.40 -3.09
C ARG A 33 3.65 11.36 -4.22
N LEU A 34 3.37 10.52 -5.21
CA LEU A 34 4.09 10.47 -6.47
C LEU A 34 3.16 11.02 -7.58
N GLY A 35 3.69 11.89 -8.42
CA GLY A 35 2.90 12.56 -9.45
C GLY A 35 2.23 13.85 -8.98
N ASP A 36 1.43 14.44 -9.84
CA ASP A 36 0.76 15.71 -9.57
C ASP A 36 -0.62 15.53 -8.93
N SER A 37 -1.32 16.66 -8.69
CA SER A 37 -2.64 16.69 -8.05
C SER A 37 -3.81 16.57 -9.03
N GLY A 38 -3.60 15.98 -10.22
CA GLY A 38 -4.63 15.88 -11.27
C GLY A 38 -5.91 15.14 -10.82
N ASP A 39 -6.93 15.18 -11.68
CA ASP A 39 -8.27 14.61 -11.42
C ASP A 39 -8.34 13.08 -11.55
N GLY A 40 -7.21 12.43 -11.78
CA GLY A 40 -7.11 10.97 -11.90
C GLY A 40 -7.48 10.21 -10.62
N PRO A 41 -7.60 8.86 -10.70
CA PRO A 41 -7.91 8.04 -9.54
C PRO A 41 -6.82 8.15 -8.48
N ARG A 42 -7.23 8.20 -7.22
CA ARG A 42 -6.31 8.11 -6.08
C ARG A 42 -5.95 6.67 -5.81
N VAL A 43 -4.70 6.34 -6.01
CA VAL A 43 -4.16 5.01 -5.73
C VAL A 43 -3.24 5.07 -4.53
N LEU A 44 -3.43 4.17 -3.58
CA LEU A 44 -2.54 3.97 -2.44
C LEU A 44 -1.89 2.60 -2.54
N VAL A 45 -0.58 2.55 -2.34
CA VAL A 45 0.20 1.30 -2.34
C VAL A 45 0.92 1.15 -1.01
N ILE A 46 0.75 0.01 -0.37
CA ILE A 46 1.45 -0.37 0.86
C ILE A 46 2.41 -1.51 0.53
N GLY A 47 3.72 -1.28 0.74
CA GLY A 47 4.78 -2.23 0.38
C GLY A 47 4.93 -3.37 1.37
N ALA A 48 4.84 -3.10 2.67
CA ALA A 48 4.91 -4.12 3.71
C ALA A 48 4.04 -3.73 4.92
N ILE A 49 3.17 -4.63 5.36
CA ILE A 49 2.45 -4.56 6.64
C ILE A 49 2.99 -5.60 7.62
N HIS A 50 3.48 -6.73 7.11
CA HIS A 50 4.19 -7.74 7.89
C HIS A 50 5.69 -7.63 7.64
N GLY A 51 6.49 -7.63 8.71
CA GLY A 51 7.92 -7.36 8.56
C GLY A 51 8.70 -8.46 7.85
N ASN A 52 8.26 -9.71 7.94
CA ASN A 52 8.85 -10.84 7.22
C ASN A 52 8.32 -11.01 5.77
N GLU A 53 7.51 -10.06 5.27
CA GLU A 53 6.92 -10.04 3.92
C GLU A 53 7.40 -8.78 3.17
N SER A 54 8.70 -8.54 3.11
CA SER A 54 9.30 -7.25 2.71
C SER A 54 9.48 -7.03 1.20
N ALA A 55 9.12 -7.99 0.35
CA ALA A 55 9.35 -7.91 -1.11
C ALA A 55 8.60 -6.72 -1.78
N GLY A 56 7.46 -6.33 -1.23
CA GLY A 56 6.70 -5.19 -1.73
C GLY A 56 7.41 -3.83 -1.57
N ILE A 57 8.34 -3.72 -0.61
CA ILE A 57 9.18 -2.52 -0.42
C ILE A 57 9.97 -2.20 -1.69
N ALA A 58 10.52 -3.22 -2.34
CA ALA A 58 11.26 -3.03 -3.60
C ALA A 58 10.38 -2.49 -4.73
N ILE A 59 9.10 -2.87 -4.76
CA ILE A 59 8.13 -2.37 -5.75
C ILE A 59 7.86 -0.89 -5.50
N VAL A 60 7.64 -0.50 -4.23
CA VAL A 60 7.39 0.90 -3.86
C VAL A 60 8.60 1.77 -4.17
N ARG A 61 9.79 1.35 -3.80
CA ARG A 61 11.04 2.07 -4.14
C ARG A 61 11.22 2.20 -5.65
N ARG A 62 10.80 1.21 -6.41
CA ARG A 62 10.81 1.30 -7.87
C ARG A 62 9.80 2.33 -8.39
N LEU A 63 8.60 2.42 -7.81
CA LEU A 63 7.62 3.46 -8.12
C LEU A 63 8.15 4.87 -7.79
N GLU A 64 8.82 5.02 -6.67
CA GLU A 64 9.47 6.29 -6.27
C GLU A 64 10.55 6.70 -7.26
N HIS A 65 11.38 5.76 -7.69
CA HIS A 65 12.44 5.99 -8.68
C HIS A 65 11.88 6.36 -10.07
N ASP A 66 10.86 5.65 -10.53
CA ASP A 66 10.29 5.86 -11.86
C ASP A 66 9.39 7.11 -11.92
N GLY A 67 8.92 7.57 -10.77
CA GLY A 67 7.94 8.64 -10.66
C GLY A 67 6.57 8.25 -11.22
N ALA A 68 5.57 9.07 -10.95
CA ALA A 68 4.27 8.96 -11.59
C ALA A 68 4.12 10.03 -12.68
N SER A 69 3.46 9.68 -13.77
CA SER A 69 3.14 10.64 -14.83
C SER A 69 2.12 11.68 -14.34
N ARG A 70 2.05 12.80 -15.04
CA ARG A 70 0.98 13.80 -14.86
C ARG A 70 -0.39 13.13 -14.91
N HIS A 71 -1.36 13.64 -14.18
CA HIS A 71 -2.73 13.11 -14.06
C HIS A 71 -2.90 11.84 -13.24
N VAL A 72 -1.89 11.43 -12.44
CA VAL A 72 -1.98 10.30 -11.53
C VAL A 72 -1.80 10.77 -10.10
N GLN A 73 -2.76 10.44 -9.23
CA GLN A 73 -2.63 10.61 -7.78
C GLN A 73 -2.17 9.29 -7.15
N LEU A 74 -0.88 9.02 -7.20
CA LEU A 74 -0.30 7.82 -6.59
C LEU A 74 0.32 8.18 -5.24
N TRP A 75 -0.10 7.46 -4.20
CA TRP A 75 0.48 7.53 -2.87
C TRP A 75 1.11 6.19 -2.52
N VAL A 76 2.24 6.24 -1.86
CA VAL A 76 2.99 5.03 -1.48
C VAL A 76 3.43 5.10 -0.02
N VAL A 77 3.40 3.94 0.63
CA VAL A 77 4.06 3.66 1.91
C VAL A 77 4.95 2.47 1.66
N ASP A 78 6.27 2.66 1.68
CA ASP A 78 7.23 1.60 1.41
C ASP A 78 7.21 0.52 2.50
N ASP A 79 7.24 0.96 3.74
CA ASP A 79 7.26 0.09 4.91
C ASP A 79 6.32 0.65 5.99
N LEU A 80 5.24 -0.06 6.26
CA LEU A 80 4.29 0.27 7.31
C LEU A 80 4.73 -0.28 8.68
N ASN A 81 5.61 -1.28 8.70
CA ASN A 81 6.07 -1.99 9.88
C ASN A 81 7.60 -2.06 9.96
N PRO A 82 8.29 -0.91 10.08
CA PRO A 82 9.75 -0.88 10.03
C PRO A 82 10.42 -1.63 11.18
N ASP A 83 9.76 -1.74 12.32
CA ASP A 83 10.29 -2.52 13.45
C ASP A 83 10.24 -4.02 13.14
N GLY A 84 9.12 -4.49 12.58
CA GLY A 84 8.97 -5.88 12.15
C GLY A 84 9.91 -6.24 10.99
N VAL A 85 10.11 -5.34 10.01
CA VAL A 85 11.07 -5.55 8.91
C VAL A 85 12.48 -5.70 9.45
N ARG A 86 12.90 -4.84 10.38
CA ARG A 86 14.22 -4.93 11.03
C ARG A 86 14.41 -6.22 11.81
N ALA A 87 13.37 -6.67 12.50
CA ALA A 87 13.39 -7.90 13.29
C ALA A 87 13.08 -9.17 12.47
N ASN A 88 12.70 -9.04 11.20
CA ASN A 88 12.22 -10.11 10.33
C ASN A 88 11.05 -10.89 10.98
N THR A 89 10.12 -10.19 11.60
CA THR A 89 8.93 -10.76 12.25
C THR A 89 7.65 -10.37 11.53
N ARG A 90 6.61 -11.21 11.63
CA ARG A 90 5.29 -10.89 11.06
C ARG A 90 4.67 -9.66 11.74
N GLY A 91 4.65 -9.65 13.07
CA GLY A 91 4.10 -8.57 13.87
C GLY A 91 5.00 -7.34 13.93
N ASN A 92 4.47 -6.27 14.52
CA ASN A 92 5.27 -5.09 14.89
C ASN A 92 6.07 -5.35 16.19
N ALA A 93 6.68 -4.32 16.77
CA ALA A 93 7.49 -4.47 17.99
C ALA A 93 6.70 -4.95 19.23
N HIS A 94 5.37 -4.79 19.26
CA HIS A 94 4.50 -5.38 20.27
C HIS A 94 4.08 -6.83 19.94
N GLY A 95 4.58 -7.42 18.85
CA GLY A 95 4.19 -8.74 18.36
C GLY A 95 2.78 -8.79 17.74
N VAL A 96 2.18 -7.65 17.46
CA VAL A 96 0.83 -7.57 16.91
C VAL A 96 0.84 -7.76 15.40
N ASP A 97 0.01 -8.70 14.90
CA ASP A 97 -0.32 -8.79 13.48
C ASP A 97 -1.17 -7.57 13.08
N LEU A 98 -0.52 -6.58 12.45
CA LEU A 98 -1.15 -5.33 12.05
C LEU A 98 -2.36 -5.55 11.13
N ASN A 99 -2.37 -6.64 10.33
CA ASN A 99 -3.48 -7.02 9.48
C ASN A 99 -4.59 -7.80 10.24
N ARG A 100 -4.60 -7.73 11.56
CA ARG A 100 -5.66 -8.17 12.49
C ARG A 100 -6.10 -7.05 13.43
N ASN A 101 -5.49 -5.86 13.31
CA ASN A 101 -5.64 -4.76 14.24
C ASN A 101 -6.62 -3.65 13.76
N PHE A 102 -7.27 -3.81 12.59
CA PHE A 102 -8.27 -2.86 12.08
C PHE A 102 -9.67 -3.09 12.67
N PRO A 103 -10.53 -2.03 12.78
CA PRO A 103 -11.75 -2.10 13.61
C PRO A 103 -12.84 -3.04 13.09
N TRP A 104 -12.92 -3.31 11.76
CA TRP A 104 -14.05 -4.06 11.22
C TRP A 104 -14.03 -5.51 11.68
N ARG A 105 -15.05 -5.90 12.43
CA ARG A 105 -15.18 -7.22 13.04
C ARG A 105 -13.97 -7.63 13.88
N TRP A 106 -13.23 -6.65 14.40
CA TRP A 106 -12.13 -6.94 15.30
C TRP A 106 -12.62 -7.78 16.48
N ARG A 107 -11.82 -8.71 16.90
CA ARG A 107 -12.02 -9.52 18.11
C ARG A 107 -10.67 -9.97 18.64
N PRO A 108 -10.52 -10.20 19.93
CA PRO A 108 -9.33 -10.82 20.48
C PRO A 108 -9.02 -12.11 19.71
N ARG A 109 -7.79 -12.27 19.32
CA ARG A 109 -7.34 -13.44 18.57
C ARG A 109 -5.96 -13.82 19.06
N THR A 110 -5.83 -15.06 19.53
CA THR A 110 -4.60 -15.63 20.06
C THR A 110 -3.99 -14.82 21.22
N ALA A 111 -3.00 -15.38 21.91
CA ALA A 111 -2.30 -14.72 23.00
C ALA A 111 -1.18 -13.80 22.49
N PRO A 112 -0.73 -12.82 23.26
CA PRO A 112 0.51 -12.08 22.99
C PRO A 112 1.67 -13.03 22.68
N GLY A 113 2.52 -12.64 21.73
CA GLY A 113 3.65 -13.45 21.28
C GLY A 113 3.33 -14.54 20.26
N THR A 114 2.06 -14.72 19.88
CA THR A 114 1.66 -15.66 18.82
C THR A 114 1.51 -14.97 17.46
N THR A 115 1.61 -15.75 16.38
CA THR A 115 1.68 -15.25 15.00
C THR A 115 0.51 -14.34 14.58
N TYR A 116 -0.69 -14.56 15.12
CA TYR A 116 -1.89 -13.81 14.72
C TYR A 116 -2.47 -12.96 15.86
N TYR A 117 -1.64 -12.55 16.80
CA TYR A 117 -2.08 -11.69 17.89
C TYR A 117 -2.64 -10.36 17.35
N ALA A 118 -3.88 -10.06 17.70
CA ALA A 118 -4.62 -8.92 17.15
C ALA A 118 -4.42 -7.61 17.93
N GLY A 119 -3.57 -7.60 18.96
CA GLY A 119 -3.37 -6.49 19.88
C GLY A 119 -4.40 -6.46 21.01
N THR A 120 -4.28 -5.48 21.92
CA THR A 120 -5.14 -5.30 23.08
C THR A 120 -6.51 -4.71 22.74
N GLY A 121 -6.66 -4.14 21.54
CA GLY A 121 -7.90 -3.56 21.04
C GLY A 121 -7.76 -3.18 19.57
N PRO A 122 -8.87 -2.82 18.89
CA PRO A 122 -8.79 -2.35 17.53
C PRO A 122 -7.97 -1.04 17.48
N LEU A 123 -7.02 -0.95 16.54
CA LEU A 123 -6.11 0.19 16.40
C LEU A 123 -5.26 0.45 17.66
N SER A 124 -4.93 -0.58 18.42
CA SER A 124 -3.97 -0.45 19.54
C SER A 124 -2.59 0.01 19.05
N GLU A 125 -2.22 -0.32 17.81
CA GLU A 125 -0.89 -0.09 17.26
C GLU A 125 -0.77 1.25 16.51
N PRO A 126 0.36 1.99 16.69
CA PRO A 126 0.59 3.27 16.00
C PRO A 126 0.63 3.11 14.48
N GLU A 127 1.17 2.01 13.96
CA GLU A 127 1.23 1.70 12.53
C GLU A 127 -0.19 1.53 11.93
N SER A 128 -1.07 0.82 12.63
CA SER A 128 -2.46 0.63 12.21
C SER A 128 -3.23 1.96 12.24
N ARG A 129 -3.00 2.79 13.26
CA ARG A 129 -3.57 4.14 13.35
C ARG A 129 -3.07 5.03 12.22
N PHE A 130 -1.77 4.94 11.88
CA PHE A 130 -1.19 5.69 10.77
C PHE A 130 -1.81 5.26 9.44
N ALA A 131 -1.88 3.96 9.13
CA ALA A 131 -2.51 3.47 7.90
C ALA A 131 -3.97 3.93 7.80
N ARG A 132 -4.74 3.82 8.91
CA ARG A 132 -6.11 4.33 8.97
C ARG A 132 -6.18 5.84 8.70
N LEU A 133 -5.30 6.64 9.31
CA LEU A 133 -5.23 8.09 9.08
C LEU A 133 -5.01 8.41 7.60
N VAL A 134 -4.04 7.76 6.98
CA VAL A 134 -3.72 7.94 5.55
C VAL A 134 -4.94 7.59 4.69
N ILE A 135 -5.57 6.44 4.91
CA ILE A 135 -6.75 6.00 4.15
C ILE A 135 -7.93 6.96 4.33
N LEU A 136 -8.20 7.41 5.56
CA LEU A 136 -9.30 8.36 5.82
C LEU A 136 -9.05 9.73 5.19
N LYS A 137 -7.81 10.21 5.21
CA LYS A 137 -7.42 11.50 4.64
C LYS A 137 -7.42 11.48 3.12
N LEU A 138 -6.90 10.41 2.52
CA LEU A 138 -6.79 10.30 1.08
C LEU A 138 -8.09 9.81 0.41
N ARG A 139 -8.88 8.98 1.08
CA ARG A 139 -10.03 8.27 0.49
C ARG A 139 -9.67 7.67 -0.88
N PRO A 140 -8.69 6.74 -0.93
CA PRO A 140 -8.20 6.22 -2.20
C PRO A 140 -9.30 5.42 -2.92
N ASP A 141 -9.37 5.59 -4.25
CA ASP A 141 -10.26 4.80 -5.11
C ASP A 141 -9.77 3.35 -5.21
N ILE A 142 -8.43 3.18 -5.20
CA ILE A 142 -7.78 1.87 -5.22
C ILE A 142 -6.69 1.82 -4.14
N THR A 143 -6.68 0.74 -3.35
CA THR A 143 -5.57 0.45 -2.42
C THR A 143 -5.02 -0.94 -2.71
N ILE A 144 -3.70 -1.02 -2.89
CA ILE A 144 -2.97 -2.26 -3.12
C ILE A 144 -2.11 -2.55 -1.89
N TRP A 145 -2.31 -3.73 -1.29
CA TRP A 145 -1.54 -4.23 -0.17
C TRP A 145 -0.66 -5.38 -0.64
N PHE A 146 0.66 -5.17 -0.66
CA PHE A 146 1.58 -6.24 -0.98
C PHE A 146 1.84 -7.11 0.25
N HIS A 147 1.73 -8.41 0.04
CA HIS A 147 1.96 -9.49 0.99
C HIS A 147 2.85 -10.56 0.39
N GLN A 148 3.20 -11.56 1.16
CA GLN A 148 3.84 -12.82 0.77
C GLN A 148 3.21 -13.96 1.57
N SER A 149 3.09 -15.20 1.04
CA SER A 149 3.81 -15.76 -0.11
C SER A 149 2.91 -16.60 -1.04
N GLU A 150 1.59 -16.36 -1.08
CA GLU A 150 0.64 -17.27 -1.76
C GLU A 150 0.63 -17.14 -3.29
N THR A 151 1.38 -16.19 -3.86
CA THR A 151 1.53 -15.99 -5.33
C THR A 151 0.17 -15.88 -6.03
N ALA A 152 -0.64 -14.90 -5.62
CA ALA A 152 -1.99 -14.68 -6.12
C ALA A 152 -2.42 -13.22 -5.98
N VAL A 153 -3.45 -12.80 -6.70
CA VAL A 153 -4.21 -11.58 -6.44
C VAL A 153 -5.52 -11.95 -5.77
N ASP A 154 -5.81 -11.33 -4.62
CA ASP A 154 -7.05 -11.58 -3.88
C ASP A 154 -8.25 -10.91 -4.56
N SER A 155 -9.33 -11.65 -4.74
CA SER A 155 -10.62 -11.18 -5.27
C SER A 155 -11.73 -11.14 -4.22
N SER A 156 -11.36 -11.08 -2.94
CA SER A 156 -12.33 -11.22 -1.85
C SER A 156 -12.95 -9.91 -1.39
N SER A 157 -12.32 -8.75 -1.64
CA SER A 157 -12.70 -7.50 -0.97
C SER A 157 -12.82 -6.25 -1.84
N GLY A 158 -12.64 -6.36 -3.16
CA GLY A 158 -12.68 -5.20 -4.05
C GLY A 158 -13.51 -5.41 -5.31
N SER A 159 -13.17 -4.67 -6.35
CA SER A 159 -13.78 -4.78 -7.68
C SER A 159 -13.09 -5.86 -8.49
N LYS A 160 -13.77 -6.97 -8.74
CA LYS A 160 -13.25 -8.08 -9.55
C LYS A 160 -12.66 -7.65 -10.90
N PRO A 161 -13.25 -6.71 -11.68
CA PRO A 161 -12.64 -6.22 -12.91
C PRO A 161 -11.28 -5.55 -12.70
N ILE A 162 -11.11 -4.77 -11.63
CA ILE A 162 -9.84 -4.09 -11.31
C ILE A 162 -8.79 -5.13 -10.88
N GLU A 163 -9.15 -6.03 -9.97
CA GLU A 163 -8.28 -7.10 -9.47
C GLU A 163 -7.85 -8.04 -10.60
N ALA A 164 -8.77 -8.45 -11.48
CA ALA A 164 -8.48 -9.30 -12.63
C ALA A 164 -7.56 -8.59 -13.67
N ARG A 165 -7.73 -7.28 -13.86
CA ARG A 165 -6.86 -6.49 -14.73
C ARG A 165 -5.44 -6.44 -14.18
N PHE A 166 -5.29 -6.25 -12.86
CA PHE A 166 -3.98 -6.28 -12.21
C PHE A 166 -3.35 -7.67 -12.32
N ALA A 167 -4.10 -8.73 -11.96
CA ALA A 167 -3.64 -10.12 -11.99
C ALA A 167 -3.09 -10.51 -13.38
N ARG A 168 -3.81 -10.17 -14.47
CA ARG A 168 -3.34 -10.43 -15.84
C ARG A 168 -2.02 -9.70 -16.15
N ARG A 169 -1.85 -8.45 -15.70
CA ARG A 169 -0.63 -7.67 -15.96
C ARG A 169 0.61 -8.22 -15.29
N VAL A 170 0.45 -8.87 -14.14
CA VAL A 170 1.54 -9.46 -13.37
C VAL A 170 1.64 -10.98 -13.52
N ALA A 171 0.79 -11.57 -14.38
CA ALA A 171 0.71 -13.02 -14.62
C ALA A 171 0.50 -13.84 -13.33
N LEU A 172 -0.33 -13.34 -12.43
CA LEU A 172 -0.74 -14.05 -11.21
C LEU A 172 -2.17 -14.57 -11.33
N PRO A 173 -2.49 -15.71 -10.71
CA PRO A 173 -3.86 -16.18 -10.59
C PRO A 173 -4.70 -15.22 -9.74
N LEU A 174 -5.96 -15.05 -10.14
CA LEU A 174 -6.96 -14.37 -9.32
C LEU A 174 -7.60 -15.43 -8.41
N ARG A 175 -7.45 -15.29 -7.10
CA ARG A 175 -7.98 -16.24 -6.10
C ARG A 175 -8.80 -15.50 -5.06
N ARG A 176 -9.80 -16.15 -4.52
CA ARG A 176 -10.55 -15.64 -3.37
C ARG A 176 -9.88 -16.15 -2.10
N LEU A 177 -9.15 -15.26 -1.43
CA LEU A 177 -8.49 -15.58 -0.16
C LEU A 177 -9.45 -15.47 1.02
N ILE A 178 -9.05 -16.04 2.15
CA ILE A 178 -9.83 -16.00 3.39
C ILE A 178 -9.88 -14.59 3.94
N ARG A 179 -11.07 -14.09 4.25
CA ARG A 179 -11.25 -12.82 4.94
C ARG A 179 -11.10 -13.01 6.44
N TYR A 180 -10.14 -12.31 7.02
CA TYR A 180 -9.94 -12.37 8.46
C TYR A 180 -10.55 -11.14 9.15
N PRO A 181 -11.17 -11.33 10.34
CA PRO A 181 -11.57 -10.22 11.21
C PRO A 181 -10.38 -9.31 11.51
N GLY A 182 -10.62 -8.00 11.55
CA GLY A 182 -9.58 -7.01 11.81
C GLY A 182 -8.59 -6.77 10.68
N SER A 183 -8.81 -7.30 9.46
CA SER A 183 -7.91 -7.03 8.33
C SER A 183 -8.15 -5.64 7.72
N ALA A 184 -7.07 -5.04 7.21
CA ALA A 184 -7.07 -3.72 6.60
C ALA A 184 -8.01 -3.62 5.40
N THR A 185 -7.95 -4.59 4.47
CA THR A 185 -8.78 -4.60 3.26
C THR A 185 -10.26 -4.75 3.56
N THR A 186 -10.64 -5.64 4.50
CA THR A 186 -12.06 -5.81 4.87
C THR A 186 -12.61 -4.60 5.60
N TRP A 187 -11.82 -3.95 6.46
CA TRP A 187 -12.18 -2.69 7.08
C TRP A 187 -12.39 -1.60 6.03
N GLN A 188 -11.47 -1.45 5.10
CA GLN A 188 -11.56 -0.42 4.06
C GLN A 188 -12.76 -0.66 3.12
N ALA A 189 -12.99 -1.89 2.68
CA ALA A 189 -14.14 -2.26 1.85
C ALA A 189 -15.48 -2.00 2.56
N HIS A 190 -15.53 -2.22 3.88
CA HIS A 190 -16.72 -1.88 4.68
C HIS A 190 -16.91 -0.37 4.80
N ARG A 191 -15.84 0.38 5.02
CA ARG A 191 -15.88 1.84 5.25
C ARG A 191 -16.13 2.63 3.97
N PHE A 192 -15.62 2.16 2.83
CA PHE A 192 -15.67 2.82 1.53
C PHE A 192 -16.14 1.85 0.45
N ARG A 193 -17.47 1.66 0.35
CA ARG A 193 -18.09 0.64 -0.51
C ARG A 193 -17.82 0.80 -2.01
N LYS A 194 -17.46 2.01 -2.46
CA LYS A 194 -17.12 2.29 -3.87
C LYS A 194 -15.63 2.16 -4.18
N ALA A 195 -14.79 2.07 -3.14
CA ALA A 195 -13.35 1.90 -3.30
C ALA A 195 -12.98 0.41 -3.43
N THR A 196 -11.88 0.15 -4.09
CA THR A 196 -11.31 -1.19 -4.23
C THR A 196 -10.05 -1.31 -3.39
N ALA A 197 -10.06 -2.19 -2.40
CA ALA A 197 -8.88 -2.54 -1.62
C ALA A 197 -8.61 -4.03 -1.75
N PHE A 198 -7.42 -4.42 -2.20
CA PHE A 198 -7.08 -5.82 -2.40
C PHE A 198 -5.64 -6.14 -2.03
N VAL A 199 -5.40 -7.41 -1.78
CA VAL A 199 -4.09 -7.96 -1.47
C VAL A 199 -3.47 -8.53 -2.75
N VAL A 200 -2.17 -8.31 -2.89
CA VAL A 200 -1.31 -8.98 -3.87
C VAL A 200 -0.30 -9.81 -3.10
N GLU A 201 -0.51 -11.10 -3.08
CA GLU A 201 0.40 -12.08 -2.53
C GLU A 201 1.54 -12.32 -3.51
N LEU A 202 2.70 -11.79 -3.19
CA LEU A 202 3.91 -11.96 -3.99
C LEU A 202 4.49 -13.37 -3.80
N PRO A 203 5.35 -13.84 -4.71
CA PRO A 203 6.12 -15.05 -4.49
C PRO A 203 7.01 -14.96 -3.23
N PRO A 204 7.40 -16.10 -2.64
CA PRO A 204 8.31 -16.11 -1.50
C PRO A 204 9.69 -15.55 -1.87
N GLY A 205 10.37 -14.96 -0.88
CA GLY A 205 11.71 -14.40 -1.01
C GLY A 205 11.75 -13.05 -1.73
N LEU A 206 12.94 -12.65 -2.17
CA LEU A 206 13.18 -11.37 -2.81
C LEU A 206 12.75 -11.39 -4.29
N LEU A 207 12.16 -10.32 -4.76
CA LEU A 207 11.81 -10.17 -6.17
C LEU A 207 13.04 -9.86 -7.02
N LYS A 208 13.16 -10.55 -8.15
CA LYS A 208 14.14 -10.18 -9.19
C LYS A 208 13.75 -8.82 -9.81
N ALA A 209 14.73 -8.04 -10.26
CA ALA A 209 14.53 -6.69 -10.81
C ALA A 209 13.50 -6.65 -11.97
N ARG A 210 13.42 -7.70 -12.80
CA ARG A 210 12.40 -7.81 -13.88
C ARG A 210 10.98 -7.89 -13.29
N ALA A 211 10.77 -8.71 -12.26
CA ALA A 211 9.49 -8.85 -11.59
C ALA A 211 9.10 -7.55 -10.88
N THR A 212 10.00 -6.94 -10.12
CA THR A 212 9.78 -5.63 -9.46
C THR A 212 9.29 -4.59 -10.47
N ARG A 213 9.95 -4.47 -11.63
CA ARG A 213 9.51 -3.57 -12.70
C ARG A 213 8.14 -3.93 -13.29
N ALA A 214 7.80 -5.21 -13.38
CA ALA A 214 6.49 -5.64 -13.88
C ALA A 214 5.37 -5.23 -12.92
N TYR A 215 5.54 -5.45 -11.62
CA TYR A 215 4.58 -5.01 -10.60
C TYR A 215 4.44 -3.49 -10.56
N ALA A 216 5.54 -2.74 -10.58
CA ALA A 216 5.49 -1.27 -10.61
C ALA A 216 4.73 -0.75 -11.84
N ARG A 217 4.98 -1.31 -13.03
CA ARG A 217 4.23 -0.97 -14.25
C ARG A 217 2.75 -1.32 -14.15
N ALA A 218 2.39 -2.43 -13.50
CA ALA A 218 1.00 -2.80 -13.30
C ALA A 218 0.27 -1.80 -12.39
N VAL A 219 0.92 -1.34 -11.31
CA VAL A 219 0.41 -0.26 -10.44
C VAL A 219 0.19 1.02 -11.24
N LEU A 220 1.19 1.48 -11.98
CA LEU A 220 1.09 2.70 -12.79
C LEU A 220 -0.01 2.60 -13.86
N ALA A 221 -0.20 1.43 -14.44
CA ALA A 221 -1.27 1.20 -15.41
C ALA A 221 -2.67 1.24 -14.81
N LEU A 222 -2.84 0.78 -13.55
CA LEU A 222 -4.12 0.97 -12.83
C LEU A 222 -4.34 2.45 -12.49
N ALA A 223 -3.31 3.13 -12.04
CA ALA A 223 -3.39 4.54 -11.68
C ALA A 223 -3.71 5.46 -12.88
N ARG A 224 -3.41 5.03 -14.11
CA ARG A 224 -3.75 5.74 -15.36
C ARG A 224 -5.13 5.36 -15.92
N SER A 225 -5.72 4.26 -15.45
CA SER A 225 -7.07 3.88 -15.89
C SER A 225 -8.09 4.86 -15.32
N GLU A 226 -9.18 5.09 -16.04
CA GLU A 226 -10.25 5.94 -15.54
C GLU A 226 -10.74 5.46 -14.17
N ALA A 227 -10.96 6.41 -13.26
CA ALA A 227 -11.60 6.12 -11.98
C ALA A 227 -12.98 5.49 -12.23
N PRO A 228 -13.47 4.61 -11.33
CA PRO A 228 -14.87 4.18 -11.39
C PRO A 228 -15.77 5.42 -11.40
N SER A 229 -16.60 5.56 -12.44
CA SER A 229 -17.51 6.68 -12.63
C SER A 229 -18.47 6.76 -11.44
N GLY A 230 -18.28 7.74 -10.58
CA GLY A 230 -19.18 8.02 -9.47
C GLY A 230 -18.77 9.30 -8.74
N PRO A 231 -19.75 10.12 -8.28
CA PRO A 231 -19.44 11.34 -7.58
C PRO A 231 -18.60 11.04 -6.32
N ARG A 232 -17.55 11.82 -6.14
CA ARG A 232 -16.75 11.86 -4.89
C ARG A 232 -17.58 12.63 -3.86
N LEU A 233 -18.26 11.90 -2.96
CA LEU A 233 -18.94 12.45 -1.79
C LEU A 233 -17.97 12.58 -0.63
#